data_a8dbbaf08d0ad066f86294b6985f039f
#
_entry.id   a8dbbaf08d0ad066f86294b6985f039f
#
_cell.length_a   1.000
_cell.length_b   1.000
_cell.length_c   1.000
_cell.angle_alpha   90.00
_cell.angle_beta   90.00
_cell.angle_gamma   90.00
#
_symmetry.space_group_name_H-M   'P 1'
#
loop_
_entity.id
_entity.type
_entity.pdbx_description
1 polymer ?
#
loop_
_entity_poly.entity_id
_entity_poly.type
_entity_poly.pdbx_seq_one_letter_code
_entity_poly.pdbx_strand_id
1 'polypeptide(L)'
;MSITICNILYFFLAFPDLWWYDGAQVIYVKKTEFLRGLYGGIPICLGYLSVSFAFGIFAVESGLTVWQALLLSATCVTSAGQLAAVPIITGGGLMELAVSQLVINLRYSLMSISLSQKFDRFVGLFDRFVIAFVNTDEVFAVASGQKGTVGKWFMYGLILMPWLGWASGTLLGAVAGNILPAIVTSALGVAIYGMFIAIVVPEAKRSRPTAICVGIAVALSCMCWYIPVLSKIPGGFTVILCTVTASAIMAVLAPVPEVQ
;
A
#
# COMPACT_ATOMS: atom_id res chain seq x y z
N MET A 1 0.71 -5.65 11.46
CA MET A 1 1.60 -5.05 12.49
C MET A 1 2.95 -4.58 11.93
N SER A 2 3.49 -5.21 10.92
CA SER A 2 4.82 -4.91 10.35
C SER A 2 4.90 -3.58 9.56
N ILE A 3 3.89 -3.20 8.79
CA ILE A 3 3.91 -1.97 7.96
C ILE A 3 3.88 -0.72 8.82
N THR A 4 3.04 -0.73 9.83
CA THR A 4 2.91 0.36 10.81
C THR A 4 4.25 0.57 11.52
N ILE A 5 4.95 -0.51 11.88
CA ILE A 5 6.23 -0.44 12.58
C ILE A 5 7.34 0.13 11.68
N CYS A 6 7.41 -0.25 10.40
CA CYS A 6 8.41 0.29 9.48
C CYS A 6 8.19 1.77 9.17
N ASN A 7 6.94 2.17 8.90
CA ASN A 7 6.59 3.58 8.73
C ASN A 7 6.85 4.39 10.01
N ILE A 8 6.62 3.79 11.17
CA ILE A 8 6.83 4.38 12.48
C ILE A 8 8.31 4.58 12.79
N LEU A 9 9.17 3.57 12.58
CA LEU A 9 10.60 3.65 12.91
C LEU A 9 11.35 4.71 12.08
N TYR A 10 11.10 4.77 10.79
CA TYR A 10 11.72 5.78 9.91
C TYR A 10 11.23 7.21 10.20
N PHE A 11 10.00 7.35 10.68
CA PHE A 11 9.44 8.66 11.04
C PHE A 11 10.05 9.21 12.34
N PHE A 12 10.40 8.33 13.30
CA PHE A 12 11.05 8.73 14.57
C PHE A 12 12.46 9.31 14.36
N LEU A 13 13.18 8.82 13.38
CA LEU A 13 14.57 9.20 13.15
C LEU A 13 14.72 10.56 12.43
N ALA A 14 13.65 11.09 11.86
CA ALA A 14 13.73 12.27 10.99
C ALA A 14 13.50 13.64 11.65
N PHE A 15 12.87 13.73 12.84
CA PHE A 15 12.51 15.04 13.41
C PHE A 15 12.43 15.11 14.96
N PRO A 16 13.43 15.76 15.64
CA PRO A 16 13.43 15.93 17.10
C PRO A 16 12.63 17.14 17.65
N ASP A 17 12.23 18.12 16.84
CA ASP A 17 11.88 19.46 17.38
C ASP A 17 10.42 19.90 17.12
N LEU A 18 9.41 19.29 17.77
CA LEU A 18 8.03 19.79 17.63
C LEU A 18 7.21 19.76 18.92
N TRP A 19 7.43 20.77 19.80
CA TRP A 19 6.53 21.09 20.92
C TRP A 19 6.04 22.55 20.87
N TRP A 20 4.74 22.76 21.15
CA TRP A 20 3.99 24.00 21.45
C TRP A 20 3.32 24.75 20.28
N TYR A 21 1.98 24.85 20.31
CA TYR A 21 1.21 26.06 20.01
C TYR A 21 -0.26 26.04 20.48
N ASP A 22 -0.81 27.28 20.79
CA ASP A 22 -2.07 27.58 21.47
C ASP A 22 -3.24 27.81 20.48
N GLY A 23 -4.48 27.52 20.90
CA GLY A 23 -5.61 27.41 20.01
C GLY A 23 -6.78 28.38 20.28
N ALA A 24 -7.08 29.30 19.39
CA ALA A 24 -8.35 30.05 19.37
C ALA A 24 -8.96 30.42 18.00
N GLN A 25 -8.29 30.26 16.87
CA GLN A 25 -8.88 30.57 15.54
C GLN A 25 -9.28 29.34 14.71
N VAL A 26 -9.42 28.18 15.31
CA VAL A 26 -9.20 26.90 14.66
C VAL A 26 -10.49 26.12 14.28
N ILE A 27 -11.67 26.43 14.83
CA ILE A 27 -12.83 25.50 14.72
C ILE A 27 -13.50 25.53 13.33
N TYR A 28 -13.63 26.67 12.69
CA TYR A 28 -14.28 26.75 11.37
C TYR A 28 -13.40 26.22 10.23
N VAL A 29 -12.11 26.52 10.28
CA VAL A 29 -11.11 26.03 9.33
C VAL A 29 -10.98 24.50 9.41
N LYS A 30 -11.05 23.91 10.60
CA LYS A 30 -10.95 22.47 10.81
C LYS A 30 -12.00 21.67 10.04
N LYS A 31 -13.27 22.07 10.14
CA LYS A 31 -14.39 21.37 9.50
C LYS A 31 -14.30 21.44 7.98
N THR A 32 -13.97 22.61 7.44
CA THR A 32 -13.86 22.81 5.99
C THR A 32 -12.70 22.02 5.40
N GLU A 33 -11.54 22.02 6.04
CA GLU A 33 -10.39 21.24 5.60
C GLU A 33 -10.64 19.73 5.69
N PHE A 34 -11.28 19.27 6.76
CA PHE A 34 -11.66 17.86 6.90
C PHE A 34 -12.62 17.42 5.78
N LEU A 35 -13.64 18.20 5.50
CA LEU A 35 -14.59 17.90 4.41
C LEU A 35 -13.91 17.93 3.04
N ARG A 36 -12.99 18.89 2.81
CA ARG A 36 -12.20 18.93 1.57
C ARG A 36 -11.37 17.66 1.39
N GLY A 37 -10.73 17.20 2.46
CA GLY A 37 -10.01 15.92 2.46
C GLY A 37 -10.93 14.74 2.19
N LEU A 38 -12.09 14.70 2.87
CA LEU A 38 -13.09 13.65 2.70
C LEU A 38 -13.55 13.53 1.24
N TYR A 39 -13.90 14.66 0.60
CA TYR A 39 -14.28 14.68 -0.83
C TYR A 39 -13.11 14.21 -1.72
N GLY A 40 -11.89 14.57 -1.41
CA GLY A 40 -10.69 14.07 -2.11
C GLY A 40 -10.48 12.55 -1.95
N GLY A 41 -10.91 11.98 -0.83
CA GLY A 41 -10.82 10.55 -0.55
C GLY A 41 -11.91 9.68 -1.18
N ILE A 42 -13.07 10.26 -1.56
CA ILE A 42 -14.19 9.49 -2.13
C ILE A 42 -13.81 8.70 -3.39
N PRO A 43 -13.14 9.29 -4.41
CA PRO A 43 -12.76 8.54 -5.60
C PRO A 43 -11.83 7.36 -5.26
N ILE A 44 -10.92 7.55 -4.31
CA ILE A 44 -10.01 6.49 -3.84
C ILE A 44 -10.81 5.40 -3.12
N CYS A 45 -11.76 5.77 -2.27
CA CYS A 45 -12.66 4.85 -1.57
C CYS A 45 -13.40 3.93 -2.53
N LEU A 46 -13.99 4.49 -3.60
CA LEU A 46 -14.73 3.72 -4.61
C LEU A 46 -13.83 2.75 -5.38
N GLY A 47 -12.62 3.19 -5.73
CA GLY A 47 -11.61 2.30 -6.33
C GLY A 47 -11.20 1.17 -5.38
N TYR A 48 -10.94 1.52 -4.14
CA TYR A 48 -10.51 0.57 -3.10
C TYR A 48 -11.59 -0.46 -2.75
N LEU A 49 -12.85 -0.05 -2.73
CA LEU A 49 -13.97 -0.95 -2.45
C LEU A 49 -14.03 -2.10 -3.46
N SER A 50 -13.83 -1.83 -4.75
CA SER A 50 -13.85 -2.87 -5.78
C SER A 50 -12.66 -3.82 -5.68
N VAL A 51 -11.47 -3.27 -5.43
CA VAL A 51 -10.22 -4.06 -5.32
C VAL A 51 -10.23 -4.92 -4.07
N SER A 52 -10.57 -4.34 -2.93
CA SER A 52 -10.60 -5.05 -1.66
C SER A 52 -11.73 -6.07 -1.58
N PHE A 53 -12.82 -5.89 -2.34
CA PHE A 53 -13.84 -6.91 -2.51
C PHE A 53 -13.25 -8.19 -3.13
N ALA A 54 -12.50 -8.07 -4.22
CA ALA A 54 -11.81 -9.20 -4.83
C ALA A 54 -10.77 -9.82 -3.89
N PHE A 55 -10.05 -8.99 -3.11
CA PHE A 55 -9.14 -9.47 -2.08
C PHE A 55 -9.86 -10.26 -0.99
N GLY A 56 -11.02 -9.82 -0.54
CA GLY A 56 -11.82 -10.52 0.48
C GLY A 56 -12.20 -11.94 0.05
N ILE A 57 -12.62 -12.10 -1.21
CA ILE A 57 -12.90 -13.42 -1.80
C ILE A 57 -11.62 -14.26 -1.81
N PHE A 58 -10.53 -13.73 -2.35
CA PHE A 58 -9.25 -14.43 -2.42
C PHE A 58 -8.74 -14.89 -1.05
N ALA A 59 -8.87 -14.05 -0.02
CA ALA A 59 -8.42 -14.34 1.33
C ALA A 59 -9.17 -15.54 1.92
N VAL A 60 -10.50 -15.58 1.76
CA VAL A 60 -11.34 -16.70 2.24
C VAL A 60 -11.09 -17.98 1.45
N GLU A 61 -10.97 -17.91 0.11
CA GLU A 61 -10.59 -19.05 -0.72
C GLU A 61 -9.21 -19.62 -0.34
N SER A 62 -8.30 -18.76 0.12
CA SER A 62 -6.98 -19.17 0.61
C SER A 62 -6.98 -19.73 2.03
N GLY A 63 -8.15 -19.85 2.67
CA GLY A 63 -8.31 -20.47 3.99
C GLY A 63 -8.35 -19.49 5.18
N LEU A 64 -8.36 -18.18 4.96
CA LEU A 64 -8.57 -17.21 6.04
C LEU A 64 -10.05 -17.13 6.42
N THR A 65 -10.33 -16.91 7.68
CA THR A 65 -11.69 -16.56 8.13
C THR A 65 -12.03 -15.12 7.73
N VAL A 66 -13.33 -14.79 7.65
CA VAL A 66 -13.82 -13.43 7.35
C VAL A 66 -13.18 -12.39 8.30
N TRP A 67 -13.07 -12.72 9.58
CA TRP A 67 -12.46 -11.82 10.57
C TRP A 67 -10.96 -11.65 10.40
N GLN A 68 -10.24 -12.69 10.02
CA GLN A 68 -8.80 -12.60 9.71
C GLN A 68 -8.57 -11.75 8.47
N ALA A 69 -9.38 -11.92 7.42
CA ALA A 69 -9.31 -11.11 6.22
C ALA A 69 -9.60 -9.63 6.53
N LEU A 70 -10.65 -9.34 7.33
CA LEU A 70 -10.99 -7.99 7.75
C LEU A 70 -9.89 -7.35 8.61
N LEU A 71 -9.37 -8.06 9.61
CA LEU A 71 -8.27 -7.56 10.45
C LEU A 71 -7.02 -7.28 9.63
N LEU A 72 -6.67 -8.17 8.69
CA LEU A 72 -5.56 -7.97 7.80
C LEU A 72 -5.74 -6.69 6.97
N SER A 73 -6.92 -6.46 6.41
CA SER A 73 -7.23 -5.24 5.64
C SER A 73 -7.29 -3.98 6.49
N ALA A 74 -7.90 -4.04 7.67
CA ALA A 74 -8.00 -2.89 8.55
C ALA A 74 -6.62 -2.43 9.09
N THR A 75 -5.67 -3.36 9.24
CA THR A 75 -4.33 -3.09 9.77
C THR A 75 -3.25 -2.94 8.71
N CYS A 76 -3.52 -3.30 7.46
CA CYS A 76 -2.56 -3.31 6.36
C CYS A 76 -3.24 -2.83 5.08
N VAL A 77 -3.23 -1.52 4.85
CA VAL A 77 -3.87 -0.90 3.67
C VAL A 77 -2.92 -0.92 2.49
N THR A 78 -2.50 -2.11 2.05
CA THR A 78 -1.60 -2.29 0.90
C THR A 78 -1.96 -3.57 0.16
N SER A 79 -2.43 -3.43 -1.08
CA SER A 79 -2.87 -4.56 -1.91
C SER A 79 -1.76 -5.58 -2.15
N ALA A 80 -0.59 -5.14 -2.60
CA ALA A 80 0.55 -6.03 -2.88
C ALA A 80 1.05 -6.76 -1.62
N GLY A 81 1.13 -6.03 -0.49
CA GLY A 81 1.54 -6.62 0.79
C GLY A 81 0.57 -7.67 1.29
N GLN A 82 -0.74 -7.41 1.21
CA GLN A 82 -1.75 -8.37 1.63
C GLN A 82 -1.78 -9.62 0.77
N LEU A 83 -1.72 -9.46 -0.56
CA LEU A 83 -1.68 -10.61 -1.48
C LEU A 83 -0.45 -11.50 -1.25
N ALA A 84 0.71 -10.90 -0.99
CA ALA A 84 1.91 -11.64 -0.62
C ALA A 84 1.81 -12.27 0.78
N ALA A 85 1.10 -11.62 1.71
CA ALA A 85 0.97 -12.08 3.08
C ALA A 85 0.09 -13.33 3.22
N VAL A 86 -1.02 -13.42 2.47
CA VAL A 86 -1.99 -14.51 2.60
C VAL A 86 -1.36 -15.90 2.45
N PRO A 87 -0.64 -16.24 1.38
CA PRO A 87 -0.02 -17.56 1.26
C PRO A 87 1.09 -17.81 2.31
N ILE A 88 1.76 -16.76 2.79
CA ILE A 88 2.77 -16.90 3.84
C ILE A 88 2.11 -17.14 5.20
N ILE A 89 0.98 -16.50 5.49
CA ILE A 89 0.21 -16.72 6.74
C ILE A 89 -0.34 -18.15 6.79
N THR A 90 -0.76 -18.69 5.65
CA THR A 90 -1.37 -20.03 5.57
C THR A 90 -0.35 -21.17 5.49
N GLY A 91 0.88 -20.93 5.03
CA GLY A 91 1.85 -22.00 4.83
C GLY A 91 3.32 -21.65 5.06
N GLY A 92 3.64 -20.40 5.39
CA GLY A 92 5.02 -19.94 5.55
C GLY A 92 5.41 -19.59 6.99
N GLY A 93 6.60 -19.01 7.15
CA GLY A 93 7.16 -18.64 8.44
C GLY A 93 7.02 -17.14 8.76
N LEU A 94 7.01 -16.81 10.06
CA LEU A 94 6.94 -15.41 10.53
C LEU A 94 8.10 -14.54 10.02
N MET A 95 9.29 -15.10 9.87
CA MET A 95 10.44 -14.37 9.35
C MET A 95 10.26 -14.03 7.87
N GLU A 96 9.75 -14.98 7.08
CA GLU A 96 9.41 -14.75 5.67
C GLU A 96 8.36 -13.63 5.53
N LEU A 97 7.31 -13.68 6.36
CA LEU A 97 6.29 -12.63 6.39
C LEU A 97 6.91 -11.26 6.75
N ALA A 98 7.73 -11.20 7.79
CA ALA A 98 8.33 -9.94 8.25
C ALA A 98 9.23 -9.32 7.17
N VAL A 99 10.11 -10.12 6.57
CA VAL A 99 11.07 -9.61 5.57
C VAL A 99 10.36 -9.26 4.26
N SER A 100 9.40 -10.07 3.79
CA SER A 100 8.63 -9.75 2.58
C SER A 100 7.83 -8.47 2.74
N GLN A 101 7.15 -8.29 3.89
CA GLN A 101 6.41 -7.06 4.17
C GLN A 101 7.33 -5.84 4.28
N LEU A 102 8.52 -5.98 4.86
CA LEU A 102 9.51 -4.91 4.92
C LEU A 102 9.90 -4.44 3.51
N VAL A 103 10.25 -5.35 2.62
CA VAL A 103 10.71 -5.04 1.26
C VAL A 103 9.59 -4.47 0.40
N ILE A 104 8.40 -5.10 0.39
CA ILE A 104 7.25 -4.64 -0.41
C ILE A 104 6.82 -3.23 0.01
N ASN A 105 6.89 -2.93 1.31
CA ASN A 105 6.39 -1.66 1.85
C ASN A 105 7.48 -0.59 2.04
N LEU A 106 8.73 -0.84 1.65
CA LEU A 106 9.83 0.13 1.77
C LEU A 106 9.51 1.46 1.05
N ARG A 107 8.83 1.40 -0.10
CA ARG A 107 8.38 2.58 -0.86
C ARG A 107 7.48 3.52 -0.05
N TYR A 108 6.61 2.97 0.82
CA TYR A 108 5.73 3.80 1.67
C TYR A 108 6.52 4.60 2.70
N SER A 109 7.65 4.09 3.15
CA SER A 109 8.57 4.84 4.03
C SER A 109 9.13 6.07 3.32
N LEU A 110 9.59 5.92 2.07
CA LEU A 110 10.07 7.04 1.25
C LEU A 110 8.98 8.07 0.98
N MET A 111 7.77 7.61 0.65
CA MET A 111 6.61 8.49 0.43
C MET A 111 6.23 9.24 1.72
N SER A 112 6.29 8.59 2.88
CA SER A 112 6.01 9.22 4.18
C SER A 112 7.04 10.28 4.53
N ILE A 113 8.32 10.05 4.24
CA ILE A 113 9.39 11.04 4.40
C ILE A 113 9.13 12.25 3.50
N SER A 114 8.85 12.04 2.22
CA SER A 114 8.54 13.09 1.26
C SER A 114 7.31 13.90 1.68
N LEU A 115 6.21 13.23 2.06
CA LEU A 115 4.99 13.87 2.52
C LEU A 115 5.20 14.68 3.80
N SER A 116 6.09 14.21 4.69
CA SER A 116 6.39 14.89 5.95
C SER A 116 6.94 16.30 5.76
N GLN A 117 7.67 16.52 4.66
CA GLN A 117 8.22 17.84 4.30
C GLN A 117 7.13 18.82 3.85
N LYS A 118 5.97 18.32 3.46
CA LYS A 118 4.82 19.10 3.00
C LYS A 118 3.83 19.43 4.12
N PHE A 119 3.98 18.83 5.29
CA PHE A 119 3.08 19.09 6.42
C PHE A 119 3.27 20.50 6.98
N ASP A 120 2.16 21.09 7.43
CA ASP A 120 2.23 22.31 8.19
C ASP A 120 2.81 22.05 9.61
N ARG A 121 3.21 23.14 10.30
CA ARG A 121 3.80 23.07 11.65
C ARG A 121 2.87 22.54 12.74
N PHE A 122 1.56 22.40 12.44
CA PHE A 122 0.55 21.92 13.40
C PHE A 122 0.31 20.40 13.29
N VAL A 123 0.97 19.72 12.37
CA VAL A 123 0.95 18.26 12.25
C VAL A 123 1.93 17.66 13.24
N GLY A 124 1.44 17.29 14.43
CA GLY A 124 2.25 16.69 15.49
C GLY A 124 2.68 15.26 15.18
N LEU A 125 3.51 14.70 16.06
CA LEU A 125 4.04 13.34 15.89
C LEU A 125 2.91 12.29 15.83
N PHE A 126 1.94 12.38 16.72
CA PHE A 126 0.79 11.47 16.72
C PHE A 126 -0.03 11.55 15.42
N ASP A 127 -0.28 12.79 14.92
CA ASP A 127 -0.98 12.99 13.65
C ASP A 127 -0.23 12.29 12.50
N ARG A 128 1.10 12.37 12.50
CA ARG A 128 1.96 11.74 11.49
C ARG A 128 1.85 10.22 11.52
N PHE A 129 1.78 9.60 12.72
CA PHE A 129 1.55 8.16 12.85
C PHE A 129 0.22 7.73 12.23
N VAL A 130 -0.85 8.46 12.55
CA VAL A 130 -2.18 8.17 12.02
C VAL A 130 -2.21 8.32 10.50
N ILE A 131 -1.58 9.36 9.96
CA ILE A 131 -1.50 9.60 8.52
C ILE A 131 -0.66 8.50 7.83
N ALA A 132 0.50 8.17 8.38
CA ALA A 132 1.38 7.15 7.82
C ALA A 132 0.74 5.75 7.77
N PHE A 133 -0.19 5.47 8.69
CA PHE A 133 -0.93 4.21 8.72
C PHE A 133 -1.74 3.94 7.45
N VAL A 134 -2.28 5.00 6.81
CA VAL A 134 -3.09 4.91 5.57
C VAL A 134 -2.44 5.69 4.43
N ASN A 135 -1.13 5.93 4.47
CA ASN A 135 -0.42 6.62 3.41
C ASN A 135 -0.16 5.67 2.24
N THR A 136 -1.12 5.56 1.34
CA THR A 136 -1.03 4.78 0.09
C THR A 136 -0.58 5.65 -1.08
N ASP A 137 -0.32 5.04 -2.24
CA ASP A 137 0.12 5.76 -3.45
C ASP A 137 -0.86 6.87 -3.85
N GLU A 138 -2.16 6.58 -3.79
CA GLU A 138 -3.22 7.51 -4.18
C GLU A 138 -3.39 8.63 -3.15
N VAL A 139 -3.34 8.30 -1.87
CA VAL A 139 -3.37 9.29 -0.78
C VAL A 139 -2.16 10.22 -0.88
N PHE A 140 -0.97 9.66 -1.10
CA PHE A 140 0.25 10.43 -1.33
C PHE A 140 0.13 11.35 -2.55
N ALA A 141 -0.39 10.83 -3.68
CA ALA A 141 -0.56 11.61 -4.91
C ALA A 141 -1.49 12.81 -4.71
N VAL A 142 -2.65 12.60 -4.06
CA VAL A 142 -3.60 13.68 -3.78
C VAL A 142 -3.02 14.70 -2.79
N ALA A 143 -2.36 14.25 -1.72
CA ALA A 143 -1.76 15.13 -0.72
C ALA A 143 -0.57 15.92 -1.31
N SER A 144 0.29 15.26 -2.07
CA SER A 144 1.45 15.90 -2.73
C SER A 144 1.03 16.90 -3.82
N GLY A 145 -0.09 16.66 -4.50
CA GLY A 145 -0.67 17.54 -5.49
C GLY A 145 -1.28 18.84 -4.93
N GLN A 146 -1.51 18.94 -3.60
CA GLN A 146 -2.05 20.17 -3.01
C GLN A 146 -1.04 21.33 -3.14
N LYS A 147 -1.56 22.54 -3.34
CA LYS A 147 -0.73 23.76 -3.34
C LYS A 147 -0.35 24.14 -1.91
N GLY A 148 0.92 24.43 -1.65
CA GLY A 148 1.42 24.82 -0.33
C GLY A 148 1.52 23.65 0.66
N THR A 149 1.44 23.96 1.96
CA THR A 149 1.50 22.97 3.05
C THR A 149 0.16 22.28 3.26
N VAL A 150 0.20 21.08 3.82
CA VAL A 150 -0.98 20.23 4.07
C VAL A 150 -1.19 20.09 5.58
N GLY A 151 -2.40 20.43 6.03
CA GLY A 151 -2.76 20.36 7.44
C GLY A 151 -3.36 19.00 7.84
N LYS A 152 -3.31 18.68 9.13
CA LYS A 152 -3.78 17.41 9.67
C LYS A 152 -5.27 17.13 9.40
N TRP A 153 -6.12 18.16 9.45
CA TRP A 153 -7.55 17.96 9.24
C TRP A 153 -7.89 17.55 7.82
N PHE A 154 -7.20 18.12 6.84
CA PHE A 154 -7.28 17.67 5.46
C PHE A 154 -6.84 16.21 5.34
N MET A 155 -5.69 15.86 5.94
CA MET A 155 -5.17 14.48 5.89
C MET A 155 -6.12 13.48 6.55
N TYR A 156 -6.70 13.81 7.72
CA TYR A 156 -7.68 12.93 8.37
C TYR A 156 -8.92 12.67 7.52
N GLY A 157 -9.44 13.72 6.86
CA GLY A 157 -10.54 13.54 5.91
C GLY A 157 -10.13 12.66 4.72
N LEU A 158 -8.94 12.91 4.17
CA LEU A 158 -8.43 12.21 2.99
C LEU A 158 -8.21 10.71 3.24
N ILE A 159 -7.64 10.33 4.40
CA ILE A 159 -7.32 8.92 4.71
C ILE A 159 -8.53 8.12 5.18
N LEU A 160 -9.55 8.77 5.75
CA LEU A 160 -10.71 8.08 6.33
C LEU A 160 -11.50 7.31 5.27
N MET A 161 -11.80 7.94 4.13
CA MET A 161 -12.59 7.32 3.06
C MET A 161 -11.90 6.11 2.43
N PRO A 162 -10.63 6.17 2.00
CA PRO A 162 -9.92 5.02 1.48
C PRO A 162 -9.84 3.86 2.49
N TRP A 163 -9.58 4.16 3.77
CA TRP A 163 -9.55 3.12 4.81
C TRP A 163 -10.89 2.43 4.98
N LEU A 164 -11.99 3.20 5.03
CA LEU A 164 -13.34 2.63 5.09
C LEU A 164 -13.67 1.81 3.84
N GLY A 165 -13.33 2.31 2.65
CA GLY A 165 -13.54 1.60 1.39
C GLY A 165 -12.79 0.26 1.36
N TRP A 166 -11.54 0.28 1.81
CA TRP A 166 -10.69 -0.91 1.86
C TRP A 166 -11.22 -1.96 2.82
N ALA A 167 -11.53 -1.58 4.07
CA ALA A 167 -12.04 -2.50 5.08
C ALA A 167 -13.43 -3.04 4.72
N SER A 168 -14.36 -2.16 4.28
CA SER A 168 -15.71 -2.57 3.90
C SER A 168 -15.75 -3.45 2.65
N GLY A 169 -14.94 -3.14 1.64
CA GLY A 169 -14.84 -3.97 0.45
C GLY A 169 -14.32 -5.38 0.78
N THR A 170 -13.27 -5.48 1.61
CA THR A 170 -12.78 -6.79 2.09
C THR A 170 -13.85 -7.55 2.85
N LEU A 171 -14.57 -6.90 3.76
CA LEU A 171 -15.66 -7.55 4.51
C LEU A 171 -16.74 -8.08 3.57
N LEU A 172 -17.20 -7.25 2.65
CA LEU A 172 -18.22 -7.64 1.66
C LEU A 172 -17.74 -8.79 0.77
N GLY A 173 -16.50 -8.74 0.30
CA GLY A 173 -15.89 -9.79 -0.51
C GLY A 173 -15.71 -11.10 0.26
N ALA A 174 -15.23 -11.03 1.49
CA ALA A 174 -15.05 -12.20 2.34
C ALA A 174 -16.38 -12.90 2.70
N VAL A 175 -17.46 -12.13 2.93
CA VAL A 175 -18.80 -12.68 3.15
C VAL A 175 -19.35 -13.24 1.84
N ALA A 176 -19.19 -12.53 0.72
CA ALA A 176 -19.66 -12.97 -0.59
C ALA A 176 -18.95 -14.25 -1.06
N GLY A 177 -17.67 -14.40 -0.79
CA GLY A 177 -16.88 -15.59 -1.13
C GLY A 177 -17.44 -16.89 -0.51
N ASN A 178 -18.11 -16.78 0.64
CA ASN A 178 -18.79 -17.92 1.27
C ASN A 178 -20.17 -18.24 0.66
N ILE A 179 -20.75 -17.35 -0.13
CA ILE A 179 -22.13 -17.46 -0.64
C ILE A 179 -22.14 -17.71 -2.14
N LEU A 180 -21.17 -17.14 -2.86
CA LEU A 180 -21.10 -17.18 -4.32
C LEU A 180 -20.70 -18.59 -4.81
N PRO A 181 -21.21 -19.02 -5.99
CA PRO A 181 -20.74 -20.24 -6.64
C PRO A 181 -19.24 -20.18 -6.96
N ALA A 182 -18.53 -21.31 -6.83
CA ALA A 182 -17.08 -21.40 -7.03
C ALA A 182 -16.61 -20.83 -8.38
N ILE A 183 -17.40 -20.92 -9.44
CA ILE A 183 -17.08 -20.40 -10.76
C ILE A 183 -17.00 -18.85 -10.77
N VAL A 184 -17.86 -18.21 -9.96
CA VAL A 184 -17.89 -16.74 -9.84
C VAL A 184 -16.74 -16.27 -8.95
N THR A 185 -16.47 -16.94 -7.84
CA THR A 185 -15.36 -16.59 -6.94
C THR A 185 -14.01 -16.74 -7.62
N SER A 186 -13.80 -17.83 -8.36
CA SER A 186 -12.57 -18.02 -9.17
C SER A 186 -12.40 -16.94 -10.24
N ALA A 187 -13.47 -16.53 -10.92
CA ALA A 187 -13.41 -15.46 -11.91
C ALA A 187 -13.06 -14.10 -11.25
N LEU A 188 -13.63 -13.80 -10.09
CA LEU A 188 -13.34 -12.59 -9.32
C LEU A 188 -11.93 -12.61 -8.73
N GLY A 189 -11.41 -13.77 -8.33
CA GLY A 189 -10.02 -13.95 -7.90
C GLY A 189 -9.02 -13.56 -8.98
N VAL A 190 -9.32 -13.85 -10.27
CA VAL A 190 -8.48 -13.41 -11.40
C VAL A 190 -8.51 -11.91 -11.60
N ALA A 191 -9.58 -11.20 -11.19
CA ALA A 191 -9.69 -9.75 -11.35
C ALA A 191 -8.61 -8.98 -10.59
N ILE A 192 -8.08 -9.51 -9.48
CA ILE A 192 -6.94 -8.94 -8.74
C ILE A 192 -5.70 -8.83 -9.63
N TYR A 193 -5.39 -9.86 -10.39
CA TYR A 193 -4.26 -9.84 -11.31
C TYR A 193 -4.47 -8.83 -12.44
N GLY A 194 -5.72 -8.71 -12.92
CA GLY A 194 -6.11 -7.67 -13.87
C GLY A 194 -5.84 -6.25 -13.36
N MET A 195 -6.08 -6.00 -12.08
CA MET A 195 -5.75 -4.72 -11.43
C MET A 195 -4.25 -4.43 -11.49
N PHE A 196 -3.39 -5.37 -11.14
CA PHE A 196 -1.94 -5.17 -11.22
C PHE A 196 -1.47 -4.90 -12.65
N ILE A 197 -2.03 -5.62 -13.64
CA ILE A 197 -1.77 -5.36 -15.05
C ILE A 197 -2.19 -3.93 -15.43
N ALA A 198 -3.35 -3.48 -14.97
CA ALA A 198 -3.87 -2.14 -15.23
C ALA A 198 -3.01 -1.02 -14.62
N ILE A 199 -2.30 -1.28 -13.53
CA ILE A 199 -1.35 -0.35 -12.91
C ILE A 199 0.00 -0.37 -13.64
N VAL A 200 0.54 -1.56 -13.89
CA VAL A 200 1.91 -1.74 -14.42
C VAL A 200 2.01 -1.36 -15.89
N VAL A 201 1.04 -1.75 -16.72
CA VAL A 201 1.11 -1.57 -18.18
C VAL A 201 1.13 -0.10 -18.60
N PRO A 202 0.31 0.82 -18.07
CA PRO A 202 0.40 2.24 -18.41
C PRO A 202 1.76 2.85 -18.07
N GLU A 203 2.30 2.55 -16.89
CA GLU A 203 3.60 3.08 -16.46
C GLU A 203 4.75 2.50 -17.32
N ALA A 204 4.70 1.23 -17.67
CA ALA A 204 5.65 0.61 -18.59
C ALA A 204 5.58 1.22 -20.00
N LYS A 205 4.38 1.64 -20.47
CA LYS A 205 4.23 2.34 -21.75
C LYS A 205 4.78 3.76 -21.73
N ARG A 206 4.73 4.44 -20.57
CA ARG A 206 5.22 5.82 -20.42
C ARG A 206 6.74 5.92 -20.27
N SER A 207 7.38 4.90 -19.72
CA SER A 207 8.79 4.91 -19.32
C SER A 207 9.50 3.63 -19.80
N ARG A 208 10.47 3.79 -20.72
CA ARG A 208 11.31 2.66 -21.16
C ARG A 208 12.09 1.99 -20.02
N PRO A 209 12.71 2.73 -19.06
CA PRO A 209 13.34 2.12 -17.90
C PRO A 209 12.37 1.28 -17.08
N THR A 210 11.14 1.76 -16.87
CA THR A 210 10.09 1.01 -16.16
C THR A 210 9.71 -0.27 -16.91
N ALA A 211 9.56 -0.22 -18.24
CA ALA A 211 9.27 -1.40 -19.05
C ALA A 211 10.38 -2.46 -18.96
N ILE A 212 11.65 -2.04 -18.98
CA ILE A 212 12.81 -2.92 -18.82
C ILE A 212 12.82 -3.54 -17.43
N CYS A 213 12.57 -2.74 -16.38
CA CYS A 213 12.47 -3.22 -14.99
C CYS A 213 11.40 -4.31 -14.84
N VAL A 214 10.22 -4.07 -15.37
CA VAL A 214 9.12 -5.04 -15.38
C VAL A 214 9.53 -6.32 -16.14
N GLY A 215 10.16 -6.19 -17.30
CA GLY A 215 10.67 -7.32 -18.09
C GLY A 215 11.68 -8.16 -17.31
N ILE A 216 12.64 -7.52 -16.63
CA ILE A 216 13.62 -8.21 -15.79
C ILE A 216 12.93 -8.92 -14.63
N ALA A 217 12.01 -8.26 -13.93
CA ALA A 217 11.28 -8.86 -12.79
C ALA A 217 10.46 -10.08 -13.23
N VAL A 218 9.77 -10.01 -14.37
CA VAL A 218 9.03 -11.14 -14.96
C VAL A 218 9.98 -12.28 -15.34
N ALA A 219 11.09 -12.00 -15.99
CA ALA A 219 12.08 -13.01 -16.37
C ALA A 219 12.64 -13.73 -15.13
N LEU A 220 13.02 -12.98 -14.09
CA LEU A 220 13.50 -13.54 -12.83
C LEU A 220 12.44 -14.41 -12.15
N SER A 221 11.19 -13.94 -12.12
CA SER A 221 10.08 -14.70 -11.54
C SER A 221 9.84 -16.02 -12.29
N CYS A 222 9.87 -15.99 -13.63
CA CYS A 222 9.80 -17.20 -14.47
C CYS A 222 10.99 -18.14 -14.19
N MET A 223 12.20 -17.62 -14.07
CA MET A 223 13.36 -18.44 -13.72
C MET A 223 13.18 -19.11 -12.35
N CYS A 224 12.70 -18.38 -11.34
CA CYS A 224 12.42 -18.96 -10.03
C CYS A 224 11.33 -20.04 -10.08
N TRP A 225 10.37 -19.93 -10.98
CA TRP A 225 9.32 -20.93 -11.12
C TRP A 225 9.76 -22.20 -11.86
N TYR A 226 10.48 -22.03 -12.99
CA TYR A 226 10.82 -23.16 -13.88
C TYR A 226 12.12 -23.88 -13.52
N ILE A 227 13.04 -23.24 -12.80
CA ILE A 227 14.31 -23.87 -12.41
C ILE A 227 14.12 -24.65 -11.11
N PRO A 228 14.33 -26.00 -11.09
CA PRO A 228 14.04 -26.85 -9.94
C PRO A 228 14.78 -26.50 -8.66
N VAL A 229 15.95 -25.86 -8.76
CA VAL A 229 16.73 -25.41 -7.60
C VAL A 229 16.11 -24.14 -7.00
N LEU A 230 15.68 -23.21 -7.85
CA LEU A 230 15.10 -21.93 -7.42
C LEU A 230 13.64 -22.07 -6.98
N SER A 231 12.89 -23.03 -7.54
CA SER A 231 11.49 -23.30 -7.14
C SER A 231 11.33 -23.80 -5.70
N LYS A 232 12.44 -24.20 -5.04
CA LYS A 232 12.44 -24.54 -3.61
C LYS A 232 12.47 -23.31 -2.68
N ILE A 233 12.72 -22.13 -3.24
CA ILE A 233 12.72 -20.89 -2.45
C ILE A 233 11.27 -20.55 -2.06
N PRO A 234 10.95 -20.29 -0.79
CA PRO A 234 9.63 -19.87 -0.38
C PRO A 234 9.17 -18.62 -1.14
N GLY A 235 7.87 -18.54 -1.46
CA GLY A 235 7.31 -17.52 -2.36
C GLY A 235 7.60 -16.08 -1.94
N GLY A 236 7.57 -15.78 -0.63
CA GLY A 236 7.90 -14.47 -0.10
C GLY A 236 9.37 -14.06 -0.38
N PHE A 237 10.32 -14.98 -0.23
CA PHE A 237 11.73 -14.72 -0.56
C PHE A 237 11.95 -14.59 -2.06
N THR A 238 11.18 -15.31 -2.89
CA THR A 238 11.20 -15.15 -4.36
C THR A 238 10.81 -13.72 -4.74
N VAL A 239 9.75 -13.17 -4.15
CA VAL A 239 9.33 -11.77 -4.40
C VAL A 239 10.45 -10.80 -4.02
N ILE A 240 11.08 -10.99 -2.85
CA ILE A 240 12.19 -10.15 -2.39
C ILE A 240 13.35 -10.21 -3.39
N LEU A 241 13.77 -11.41 -3.77
CA LEU A 241 14.88 -11.63 -4.69
C LEU A 241 14.63 -10.93 -6.04
N CYS A 242 13.46 -11.14 -6.63
CA CYS A 242 13.09 -10.52 -7.91
C CYS A 242 13.03 -8.99 -7.81
N THR A 243 12.42 -8.46 -6.74
CA THR A 243 12.29 -7.01 -6.55
C THR A 243 13.63 -6.34 -6.36
N VAL A 244 14.46 -6.83 -5.44
CA VAL A 244 15.76 -6.23 -5.12
C VAL A 244 16.71 -6.34 -6.32
N THR A 245 16.74 -7.50 -6.98
CA THR A 245 17.63 -7.71 -8.14
C THR A 245 17.22 -6.83 -9.32
N ALA A 246 15.93 -6.79 -9.68
CA ALA A 246 15.46 -5.94 -10.78
C ALA A 246 15.71 -4.45 -10.48
N SER A 247 15.45 -3.99 -9.26
CA SER A 247 15.69 -2.61 -8.84
C SER A 247 17.17 -2.26 -8.85
N ALA A 248 18.05 -3.13 -8.35
CA ALA A 248 19.49 -2.92 -8.35
C ALA A 248 20.06 -2.84 -9.78
N ILE A 249 19.65 -3.72 -10.67
CA ILE A 249 20.04 -3.68 -12.09
C ILE A 249 19.61 -2.36 -12.72
N MET A 250 18.37 -1.91 -12.49
CA MET A 250 17.88 -0.65 -13.06
C MET A 250 18.52 0.58 -12.45
N ALA A 251 18.88 0.56 -11.18
CA ALA A 251 19.62 1.66 -10.55
C ALA A 251 20.99 1.92 -11.21
N VAL A 252 21.61 0.86 -11.74
CA VAL A 252 22.89 0.95 -12.48
C VAL A 252 22.67 1.33 -13.95
N LEU A 253 21.65 0.73 -14.61
CA LEU A 253 21.41 0.92 -16.05
C LEU A 253 20.72 2.24 -16.39
N ALA A 254 19.88 2.75 -15.52
CA ALA A 254 19.12 3.97 -15.72
C ALA A 254 19.01 4.77 -14.41
N PRO A 255 20.11 5.33 -13.92
CA PRO A 255 20.10 6.15 -12.71
C PRO A 255 19.19 7.36 -12.91
N VAL A 256 18.40 7.68 -11.88
CA VAL A 256 17.56 8.90 -11.89
C VAL A 256 18.50 10.10 -11.82
N PRO A 257 18.37 11.12 -12.72
CA PRO A 257 19.17 12.33 -12.62
C PRO A 257 18.93 13.00 -11.26
N GLU A 258 20.01 13.43 -10.61
CA GLU A 258 19.90 14.26 -9.40
C GLU A 258 19.17 15.55 -9.76
N VAL A 259 18.06 15.80 -9.06
CA VAL A 259 17.35 17.08 -9.16
C VAL A 259 18.25 18.13 -8.52
N GLN A 260 18.92 18.93 -9.35
CA GLN A 260 19.68 20.10 -8.92
C GLN A 260 18.75 21.22 -8.45
#